data_e960659db313803d6581957704c3a9db
#
_entry.id   e960659db313803d6581957704c3a9db
#
_cell.length_a   1.000
_cell.length_b   1.000
_cell.length_c   1.000
_cell.angle_alpha   90.00
_cell.angle_beta   90.00
_cell.angle_gamma   90.00
#
_symmetry.space_group_name_H-M   'P 1'
#
loop_
_entity.id
_entity.type
_entity.pdbx_description
1 polymer ?
#
loop_
_entity_poly.entity_id
_entity_poly.type
_entity_poly.pdbx_seq_one_letter_code
_entity_poly.pdbx_strand_id
1 'polypeptide(L)'
;MKLKVAVIFGGKSAEYEVSLKSATNIFNAVDRTKFIPLLIGVGKDGIWYYNQNYATDHVNLAECDYFAGATAVYLLQKSGKVQAVSQETNEVLVCPDVVFPIIHGTYGEDGTLQGLLKAMDIPFVGPDVLGSAIAMDKDVAKRLLRDAGIPIAKFYTIYKYNPFEYSFGEVAASLGLPLFVKPANAGSSVGAVSYTHLRAHETELHL
;
A
#
# COMPACT_ATOMS: atom_id res chain seq x y z
N MET A 1 -7.73 -23.56 18.51
CA MET A 1 -6.49 -23.48 17.69
C MET A 1 -6.27 -21.98 17.40
N LYS A 2 -5.04 -21.47 17.52
CA LYS A 2 -4.74 -20.07 17.18
C LYS A 2 -4.62 -19.91 15.67
N LEU A 3 -5.16 -18.80 15.12
CA LEU A 3 -5.03 -18.51 13.70
C LEU A 3 -3.62 -17.97 13.38
N LYS A 4 -3.03 -18.44 12.29
CA LYS A 4 -1.76 -17.97 11.75
C LYS A 4 -2.01 -16.79 10.82
N VAL A 5 -1.51 -15.62 11.19
CA VAL A 5 -1.70 -14.36 10.45
C VAL A 5 -0.39 -13.97 9.78
N ALA A 6 -0.33 -14.00 8.45
CA ALA A 6 0.83 -13.54 7.71
C ALA A 6 0.77 -12.03 7.52
N VAL A 7 1.61 -11.28 8.22
CA VAL A 7 1.82 -9.85 8.01
C VAL A 7 2.73 -9.68 6.80
N ILE A 8 2.19 -9.12 5.70
CA ILE A 8 2.94 -8.87 4.46
C ILE A 8 3.40 -7.42 4.43
N PHE A 9 4.71 -7.19 4.29
CA PHE A 9 5.32 -5.87 4.40
C PHE A 9 6.43 -5.63 3.36
N GLY A 10 6.90 -4.39 3.24
CA GLY A 10 7.94 -3.96 2.30
C GLY A 10 7.36 -3.51 0.96
N GLY A 11 7.76 -4.15 -0.13
CA GLY A 11 7.21 -3.93 -1.49
C GLY A 11 7.97 -2.91 -2.34
N LYS A 12 7.60 -2.83 -3.61
CA LYS A 12 8.12 -1.87 -4.59
C LYS A 12 7.44 -0.50 -4.44
N SER A 13 7.59 0.12 -3.30
CA SER A 13 6.91 1.38 -2.99
C SER A 13 7.90 2.41 -2.47
N ALA A 14 7.62 3.70 -2.73
CA ALA A 14 8.33 4.81 -2.11
C ALA A 14 8.13 4.82 -0.58
N GLU A 15 7.10 4.13 -0.08
CA GLU A 15 6.76 4.03 1.34
C GLU A 15 7.29 2.74 2.00
N TYR A 16 8.31 2.11 1.41
CA TYR A 16 8.91 0.86 1.89
C TYR A 16 9.25 0.91 3.39
N GLU A 17 9.96 1.95 3.82
CA GLU A 17 10.39 2.10 5.22
C GLU A 17 9.20 2.32 6.18
N VAL A 18 8.11 2.94 5.70
CA VAL A 18 6.86 3.09 6.46
C VAL A 18 6.21 1.72 6.67
N SER A 19 6.24 0.88 5.65
CA SER A 19 5.73 -0.49 5.72
C SER A 19 6.47 -1.34 6.77
N LEU A 20 7.82 -1.23 6.85
CA LEU A 20 8.60 -1.93 7.86
C LEU A 20 8.20 -1.52 9.29
N LYS A 21 8.04 -0.21 9.52
CA LYS A 21 7.61 0.33 10.83
C LYS A 21 6.20 -0.13 11.19
N SER A 22 5.27 -0.08 10.24
CA SER A 22 3.88 -0.53 10.45
C SER A 22 3.82 -2.02 10.76
N ALA A 23 4.55 -2.85 10.01
CA ALA A 23 4.62 -4.28 10.24
C ALA A 23 5.25 -4.61 11.60
N THR A 24 6.30 -3.90 12.02
CA THR A 24 6.88 -3.98 13.35
C THR A 24 5.81 -3.77 14.44
N ASN A 25 5.06 -2.67 14.33
CA ASN A 25 4.02 -2.32 15.31
C ASN A 25 2.91 -3.36 15.36
N ILE A 26 2.41 -3.80 14.19
CA ILE A 26 1.37 -4.80 14.11
C ILE A 26 1.85 -6.14 14.67
N PHE A 27 3.02 -6.61 14.25
CA PHE A 27 3.58 -7.86 14.71
C PHE A 27 3.74 -7.90 16.23
N ASN A 28 4.24 -6.82 16.82
CA ASN A 28 4.45 -6.71 18.27
C ASN A 28 3.15 -6.54 19.07
N ALA A 29 2.10 -5.94 18.47
CA ALA A 29 0.82 -5.68 19.11
C ALA A 29 -0.21 -6.82 19.00
N VAL A 30 0.05 -7.82 18.15
CA VAL A 30 -0.89 -8.94 17.96
C VAL A 30 -1.12 -9.70 19.26
N ASP A 31 -2.40 -9.95 19.58
CA ASP A 31 -2.82 -10.79 20.70
C ASP A 31 -2.36 -12.25 20.50
N ARG A 32 -1.23 -12.60 21.10
CA ARG A 32 -0.64 -13.95 21.02
C ARG A 32 -1.49 -15.04 21.69
N THR A 33 -2.52 -14.67 22.43
CA THR A 33 -3.47 -15.66 22.97
C THR A 33 -4.39 -16.22 21.90
N LYS A 34 -4.67 -15.43 20.85
CA LYS A 34 -5.60 -15.75 19.74
C LYS A 34 -4.88 -16.04 18.43
N PHE A 35 -3.76 -15.38 18.17
CA PHE A 35 -3.07 -15.38 16.87
C PHE A 35 -1.60 -15.81 16.97
N ILE A 36 -1.10 -16.38 15.89
CA ILE A 36 0.32 -16.62 15.64
C ILE A 36 0.71 -15.75 14.46
N PRO A 37 1.32 -14.58 14.67
CA PRO A 37 1.76 -13.76 13.56
C PRO A 37 2.99 -14.35 12.91
N LEU A 38 3.02 -14.26 11.59
CA LEU A 38 4.10 -14.66 10.70
C LEU A 38 4.51 -13.42 9.92
N LEU A 39 5.78 -13.30 9.58
CA LEU A 39 6.30 -12.21 8.75
C LEU A 39 6.60 -12.73 7.35
N ILE A 40 6.06 -12.06 6.33
CA ILE A 40 6.41 -12.28 4.92
C ILE A 40 6.83 -10.94 4.34
N GLY A 41 8.13 -10.80 4.07
CA GLY A 41 8.70 -9.59 3.49
C GLY A 41 8.63 -9.61 1.97
N VAL A 42 8.31 -8.47 1.35
CA VAL A 42 8.45 -8.26 -0.08
C VAL A 42 9.61 -7.29 -0.30
N GLY A 43 10.63 -7.74 -1.01
CA GLY A 43 11.81 -6.95 -1.30
C GLY A 43 11.51 -5.77 -2.25
N LYS A 44 12.45 -4.82 -2.34
CA LYS A 44 12.39 -3.73 -3.33
C LYS A 44 12.45 -4.24 -4.78
N ASP A 45 12.93 -5.47 -4.98
CA ASP A 45 12.90 -6.22 -6.23
C ASP A 45 11.52 -6.83 -6.56
N GLY A 46 10.64 -6.92 -5.54
CA GLY A 46 9.31 -7.51 -5.62
C GLY A 46 9.27 -9.01 -5.34
N ILE A 47 10.38 -9.61 -4.94
CA ILE A 47 10.43 -11.01 -4.52
C ILE A 47 9.90 -11.13 -3.09
N TRP A 48 9.15 -12.20 -2.83
CA TRP A 48 8.57 -12.49 -1.54
C TRP A 48 9.51 -13.40 -0.76
N TYR A 49 9.68 -13.11 0.53
CA TYR A 49 10.61 -13.80 1.41
C TYR A 49 9.95 -14.22 2.71
N TYR A 50 10.27 -15.41 3.16
CA TYR A 50 9.96 -15.89 4.51
C TYR A 50 11.26 -16.17 5.26
N ASN A 51 11.38 -15.65 6.49
CA ASN A 51 12.53 -15.90 7.35
C ASN A 51 12.07 -16.55 8.65
N GLN A 52 12.37 -17.85 8.79
CA GLN A 52 11.97 -18.62 9.95
C GLN A 52 12.67 -18.18 11.25
N ASN A 53 13.80 -17.48 11.15
CA ASN A 53 14.55 -16.98 12.31
C ASN A 53 13.81 -15.85 13.05
N TYR A 54 12.77 -15.27 12.43
CA TYR A 54 11.91 -14.23 13.00
C TYR A 54 10.59 -14.75 13.56
N ALA A 55 10.50 -16.04 13.89
CA ALA A 55 9.41 -16.61 14.68
C ALA A 55 9.60 -16.27 16.18
N THR A 56 9.74 -14.98 16.50
CA THR A 56 10.04 -14.43 17.83
C THR A 56 8.80 -13.74 18.43
N ASP A 57 8.88 -13.40 19.72
CA ASP A 57 7.80 -12.64 20.38
C ASP A 57 7.86 -11.14 20.07
N HIS A 58 9.01 -10.63 19.63
CA HIS A 58 9.24 -9.22 19.34
C HIS A 58 10.23 -9.05 18.18
N VAL A 59 9.99 -8.04 17.33
CA VAL A 59 10.85 -7.69 16.18
C VAL A 59 10.95 -6.18 16.04
N ASN A 60 12.06 -5.70 15.50
CA ASN A 60 12.20 -4.34 14.95
C ASN A 60 12.73 -4.43 13.51
N LEU A 61 11.83 -4.43 12.53
CA LEU A 61 12.16 -4.59 11.11
C LEU A 61 12.92 -3.40 10.52
N ALA A 62 12.90 -2.24 11.18
CA ALA A 62 13.68 -1.07 10.75
C ALA A 62 15.16 -1.16 11.13
N GLU A 63 15.50 -1.99 12.14
CA GLU A 63 16.85 -2.12 12.69
C GLU A 63 17.49 -3.47 12.39
N CYS A 64 16.71 -4.46 11.93
CA CYS A 64 17.22 -5.78 11.58
C CYS A 64 17.27 -5.99 10.07
N ASP A 65 18.18 -6.83 9.61
CA ASP A 65 18.18 -7.29 8.21
C ASP A 65 17.31 -8.55 8.09
N TYR A 66 16.00 -8.34 7.95
CA TYR A 66 15.03 -9.43 7.79
C TYR A 66 15.36 -10.33 6.59
N PHE A 67 15.91 -9.76 5.52
CA PHE A 67 16.15 -10.47 4.26
C PHE A 67 17.43 -11.29 4.27
N ALA A 68 18.36 -11.03 5.20
CA ALA A 68 19.54 -11.86 5.38
C ALA A 68 19.14 -13.26 5.85
N GLY A 69 19.46 -14.28 5.04
CA GLY A 69 19.11 -15.67 5.31
C GLY A 69 17.63 -16.01 5.15
N ALA A 70 16.83 -15.11 4.58
CA ALA A 70 15.44 -15.39 4.22
C ALA A 70 15.37 -16.26 2.96
N THR A 71 14.35 -17.10 2.89
CA THR A 71 14.07 -17.94 1.72
C THR A 71 13.07 -17.26 0.82
N ALA A 72 13.37 -17.15 -0.47
CA ALA A 72 12.43 -16.68 -1.48
C ALA A 72 11.25 -17.66 -1.59
N VAL A 73 10.02 -17.13 -1.61
CA VAL A 73 8.81 -17.94 -1.58
C VAL A 73 7.80 -17.52 -2.64
N TYR A 74 6.98 -18.48 -3.06
CA TYR A 74 5.67 -18.22 -3.67
C TYR A 74 4.59 -18.32 -2.58
N LEU A 75 3.64 -17.40 -2.59
CA LEU A 75 2.41 -17.55 -1.82
C LEU A 75 1.36 -18.14 -2.76
N LEU A 76 0.76 -19.25 -2.40
CA LEU A 76 -0.25 -19.94 -3.19
C LEU A 76 -1.30 -20.61 -2.31
N GLN A 77 -2.46 -20.91 -2.91
CA GLN A 77 -3.52 -21.65 -2.27
C GLN A 77 -3.55 -23.07 -2.87
N LYS A 78 -3.53 -24.08 -2.00
CA LYS A 78 -3.67 -25.48 -2.40
C LYS A 78 -4.54 -26.24 -1.42
N SER A 79 -5.55 -26.93 -1.92
CA SER A 79 -6.48 -27.75 -1.10
C SER A 79 -7.12 -26.98 0.06
N GLY A 80 -7.54 -25.74 -0.19
CA GLY A 80 -8.17 -24.88 0.81
C GLY A 80 -7.21 -24.28 1.85
N LYS A 81 -5.89 -24.38 1.65
CA LYS A 81 -4.87 -23.83 2.54
C LYS A 81 -3.93 -22.88 1.81
N VAL A 82 -3.66 -21.75 2.43
CA VAL A 82 -2.59 -20.85 1.97
C VAL A 82 -1.24 -21.46 2.34
N GLN A 83 -0.28 -21.41 1.44
CA GLN A 83 1.06 -21.97 1.62
C GLN A 83 2.11 -20.97 1.15
N ALA A 84 3.14 -20.73 1.96
CA ALA A 84 4.39 -20.13 1.52
C ALA A 84 5.36 -21.25 1.17
N VAL A 85 5.71 -21.33 -0.11
CA VAL A 85 6.49 -22.42 -0.70
C VAL A 85 7.83 -21.88 -1.16
N SER A 86 8.93 -22.53 -0.78
CA SER A 86 10.28 -22.20 -1.24
C SER A 86 10.36 -22.22 -2.77
N GLN A 87 10.89 -21.16 -3.36
CA GLN A 87 11.13 -21.08 -4.81
C GLN A 87 12.24 -22.05 -5.27
N GLU A 88 13.16 -22.40 -4.36
CA GLU A 88 14.30 -23.24 -4.66
C GLU A 88 13.98 -24.72 -4.48
N THR A 89 13.39 -25.09 -3.33
CA THR A 89 13.20 -26.51 -2.96
C THR A 89 11.78 -27.01 -3.22
N ASN A 90 10.81 -26.12 -3.50
CA ASN A 90 9.39 -26.41 -3.56
C ASN A 90 8.77 -26.96 -2.26
N GLU A 91 9.47 -26.82 -1.14
CA GLU A 91 8.98 -27.22 0.17
C GLU A 91 8.01 -26.18 0.72
N VAL A 92 6.98 -26.64 1.42
CA VAL A 92 6.05 -25.77 2.16
C VAL A 92 6.74 -25.36 3.46
N LEU A 93 7.04 -24.09 3.60
CA LEU A 93 7.73 -23.55 4.78
C LEU A 93 6.74 -23.19 5.89
N VAL A 94 5.61 -22.58 5.52
CA VAL A 94 4.56 -22.19 6.48
C VAL A 94 3.21 -22.09 5.79
N CYS A 95 2.15 -22.33 6.58
CA CYS A 95 0.77 -22.23 6.11
C CYS A 95 0.03 -21.18 6.95
N PRO A 96 -0.10 -19.94 6.50
CA PRO A 96 -0.97 -18.95 7.13
C PRO A 96 -2.45 -19.29 6.90
N ASP A 97 -3.30 -18.88 7.83
CA ASP A 97 -4.76 -18.98 7.71
C ASP A 97 -5.35 -17.72 7.04
N VAL A 98 -4.71 -16.57 7.26
CA VAL A 98 -5.12 -15.26 6.74
C VAL A 98 -3.90 -14.38 6.52
N VAL A 99 -4.00 -13.50 5.54
CA VAL A 99 -2.99 -12.48 5.23
C VAL A 99 -3.41 -11.12 5.78
N PHE A 100 -2.47 -10.41 6.39
CA PHE A 100 -2.62 -9.01 6.79
C PHE A 100 -1.64 -8.16 5.95
N PRO A 101 -2.10 -7.59 4.82
CA PRO A 101 -1.25 -6.76 3.98
C PRO A 101 -1.01 -5.41 4.66
N ILE A 102 0.26 -4.99 4.71
CA ILE A 102 0.69 -3.71 5.25
C ILE A 102 1.77 -3.05 4.35
N ILE A 103 1.68 -3.31 3.05
CA ILE A 103 2.44 -2.60 2.03
C ILE A 103 1.72 -1.27 1.79
N HIS A 104 2.40 -0.15 2.03
CA HIS A 104 1.86 1.18 1.80
C HIS A 104 2.07 1.66 0.38
N GLY A 105 1.15 2.51 -0.11
CA GLY A 105 1.23 3.15 -1.41
C GLY A 105 0.98 2.19 -2.58
N THR A 106 1.71 2.42 -3.67
CA THR A 106 1.56 1.68 -4.93
C THR A 106 1.79 0.18 -4.74
N TYR A 107 0.97 -0.63 -5.41
CA TYR A 107 0.89 -2.08 -5.33
C TYR A 107 0.37 -2.64 -3.99
N GLY A 108 0.32 -1.86 -2.91
CA GLY A 108 -0.16 -2.31 -1.61
C GLY A 108 -1.58 -1.85 -1.28
N GLU A 109 -1.93 -0.60 -1.66
CA GLU A 109 -3.19 0.04 -1.29
C GLU A 109 -4.09 0.36 -2.50
N ASP A 110 -3.63 0.11 -3.72
CA ASP A 110 -4.31 0.45 -4.98
C ASP A 110 -5.21 -0.66 -5.55
N GLY A 111 -5.40 -1.75 -4.82
CA GLY A 111 -6.17 -2.90 -5.25
C GLY A 111 -5.35 -3.99 -5.95
N THR A 112 -4.08 -3.73 -6.28
CA THR A 112 -3.22 -4.71 -6.99
C THR A 112 -2.93 -5.94 -6.13
N LEU A 113 -2.45 -5.74 -4.90
CA LEU A 113 -2.21 -6.84 -3.96
C LEU A 113 -3.50 -7.55 -3.58
N GLN A 114 -4.57 -6.80 -3.34
CA GLN A 114 -5.88 -7.35 -3.02
C GLN A 114 -6.42 -8.20 -4.17
N GLY A 115 -6.20 -7.76 -5.42
CA GLY A 115 -6.56 -8.52 -6.62
C GLY A 115 -5.80 -9.83 -6.75
N LEU A 116 -4.50 -9.82 -6.48
CA LEU A 116 -3.68 -11.03 -6.45
C LEU A 116 -4.19 -12.02 -5.41
N LEU A 117 -4.37 -11.57 -4.16
CA LEU A 117 -4.83 -12.42 -3.07
C LEU A 117 -6.23 -12.99 -3.35
N LYS A 118 -7.14 -12.15 -3.87
CA LYS A 118 -8.50 -12.55 -4.22
C LYS A 118 -8.54 -13.56 -5.37
N ALA A 119 -7.75 -13.35 -6.42
CA ALA A 119 -7.67 -14.28 -7.56
C ALA A 119 -7.10 -15.65 -7.17
N MET A 120 -6.35 -15.72 -6.09
CA MET A 120 -5.78 -16.94 -5.53
C MET A 120 -6.61 -17.53 -4.39
N ASP A 121 -7.81 -17.01 -4.12
CA ASP A 121 -8.67 -17.40 -2.99
C ASP A 121 -7.95 -17.34 -1.62
N ILE A 122 -7.03 -16.40 -1.44
CA ILE A 122 -6.31 -16.20 -0.19
C ILE A 122 -7.08 -15.21 0.69
N PRO A 123 -7.56 -15.61 1.88
CA PRO A 123 -8.22 -14.70 2.79
C PRO A 123 -7.28 -13.58 3.26
N PHE A 124 -7.74 -12.34 3.26
CA PHE A 124 -6.95 -11.20 3.72
C PHE A 124 -7.77 -10.19 4.53
N VAL A 125 -7.07 -9.40 5.34
CA VAL A 125 -7.62 -8.31 6.13
C VAL A 125 -7.53 -7.02 5.32
N GLY A 126 -8.61 -6.25 5.29
CA GLY A 126 -8.64 -4.94 4.63
C GLY A 126 -9.78 -4.82 3.60
N PRO A 127 -9.85 -3.67 2.90
CA PRO A 127 -10.84 -3.46 1.86
C PRO A 127 -10.57 -4.35 0.64
N ASP A 128 -11.63 -4.66 -0.09
CA ASP A 128 -11.55 -5.42 -1.35
C ASP A 128 -10.93 -4.54 -2.48
N VAL A 129 -10.68 -5.17 -3.62
CA VAL A 129 -10.06 -4.58 -4.82
C VAL A 129 -10.66 -3.23 -5.17
N LEU A 130 -11.99 -3.16 -5.30
CA LEU A 130 -12.69 -1.94 -5.70
C LEU A 130 -12.54 -0.83 -4.64
N GLY A 131 -12.70 -1.17 -3.36
CA GLY A 131 -12.55 -0.22 -2.25
C GLY A 131 -11.13 0.35 -2.18
N SER A 132 -10.11 -0.50 -2.34
CA SER A 132 -8.70 -0.09 -2.37
C SER A 132 -8.41 0.83 -3.56
N ALA A 133 -8.81 0.44 -4.77
CA ALA A 133 -8.58 1.22 -5.98
C ALA A 133 -9.24 2.60 -5.94
N ILE A 134 -10.50 2.67 -5.49
CA ILE A 134 -11.22 3.93 -5.32
C ILE A 134 -10.55 4.82 -4.27
N ALA A 135 -10.18 4.27 -3.13
CA ALA A 135 -9.57 5.05 -2.04
C ALA A 135 -8.19 5.63 -2.43
N MET A 136 -7.45 4.92 -3.28
CA MET A 136 -6.16 5.39 -3.78
C MET A 136 -6.30 6.54 -4.78
N ASP A 137 -7.30 6.52 -5.65
CA ASP A 137 -7.53 7.57 -6.65
C ASP A 137 -8.30 8.75 -6.05
N LYS A 138 -7.60 9.88 -5.83
CA LYS A 138 -8.18 11.07 -5.19
C LYS A 138 -9.29 11.72 -6.00
N ASP A 139 -9.24 11.65 -7.34
CA ASP A 139 -10.28 12.18 -8.20
C ASP A 139 -11.55 11.33 -8.09
N VAL A 140 -11.43 10.03 -8.27
CA VAL A 140 -12.55 9.09 -8.18
C VAL A 140 -13.16 9.09 -6.77
N ALA A 141 -12.33 9.02 -5.73
CA ALA A 141 -12.79 9.05 -4.33
C ALA A 141 -13.59 10.32 -4.04
N LYS A 142 -13.08 11.49 -4.43
CA LYS A 142 -13.79 12.77 -4.21
C LYS A 142 -15.10 12.87 -4.99
N ARG A 143 -15.14 12.38 -6.23
CA ARG A 143 -16.38 12.35 -7.02
C ARG A 143 -17.45 11.49 -6.36
N LEU A 144 -17.08 10.30 -5.87
CA LEU A 144 -18.00 9.41 -5.18
C LEU A 144 -18.47 9.97 -3.83
N LEU A 145 -17.57 10.57 -3.06
CA LEU A 145 -17.93 11.24 -1.80
C LEU A 145 -18.92 12.39 -2.04
N ARG A 146 -18.70 13.20 -3.09
CA ARG A 146 -19.61 14.28 -3.48
C ARG A 146 -20.99 13.74 -3.88
N ASP A 147 -21.01 12.66 -4.68
CA ASP A 147 -22.27 12.04 -5.12
C ASP A 147 -23.05 11.46 -3.92
N ALA A 148 -22.34 10.94 -2.92
CA ALA A 148 -22.91 10.47 -1.66
C ALA A 148 -23.34 11.61 -0.70
N GLY A 149 -23.21 12.87 -1.08
CA GLY A 149 -23.58 14.03 -0.25
C GLY A 149 -22.60 14.31 0.89
N ILE A 150 -21.42 13.71 0.90
CA ILE A 150 -20.39 13.94 1.92
C ILE A 150 -19.63 15.23 1.56
N PRO A 151 -19.51 16.20 2.49
CA PRO A 151 -18.78 17.44 2.25
C PRO A 151 -17.32 17.18 1.91
N ILE A 152 -16.87 17.76 0.80
CA ILE A 152 -15.45 17.68 0.36
C ILE A 152 -14.93 19.10 0.05
N ALA A 153 -13.62 19.28 0.14
CA ALA A 153 -12.97 20.49 -0.35
C ALA A 153 -13.12 20.57 -1.89
N LYS A 154 -13.36 21.79 -2.40
CA LYS A 154 -13.34 22.04 -3.85
C LYS A 154 -12.03 21.59 -4.47
N PHE A 155 -12.06 21.11 -5.70
CA PHE A 155 -10.87 20.64 -6.41
C PHE A 155 -11.11 20.76 -7.93
N TYR A 156 -9.99 20.76 -8.65
CA TYR A 156 -9.90 20.59 -10.09
C TYR A 156 -9.08 19.34 -10.38
N THR A 157 -9.41 18.65 -11.47
CA THR A 157 -8.62 17.52 -11.96
C THR A 157 -8.00 17.89 -13.29
N ILE A 158 -6.69 17.81 -13.40
CA ILE A 158 -5.94 18.08 -14.62
C ILE A 158 -5.52 16.74 -15.21
N TYR A 159 -5.88 16.50 -16.45
CA TYR A 159 -5.55 15.29 -17.16
C TYR A 159 -4.32 15.49 -18.06
N LYS A 160 -3.43 14.53 -18.11
CA LYS A 160 -2.24 14.56 -18.96
C LYS A 160 -2.54 14.78 -20.44
N TYR A 161 -3.69 14.32 -20.93
CA TYR A 161 -4.12 14.52 -22.31
C TYR A 161 -4.77 15.89 -22.55
N ASN A 162 -5.09 16.64 -21.51
CA ASN A 162 -5.63 18.00 -21.56
C ASN A 162 -5.04 18.88 -20.45
N PRO A 163 -3.74 19.16 -20.47
CA PRO A 163 -3.05 19.85 -19.37
C PRO A 163 -3.41 21.34 -19.28
N PHE A 164 -3.97 21.93 -20.35
CA PHE A 164 -4.34 23.35 -20.43
C PHE A 164 -5.82 23.63 -20.25
N GLU A 165 -6.56 22.70 -19.68
CA GLU A 165 -8.02 22.86 -19.45
C GLU A 165 -8.35 24.06 -18.54
N TYR A 166 -7.46 24.34 -17.58
CA TYR A 166 -7.62 25.43 -16.61
C TYR A 166 -6.33 26.24 -16.51
N SER A 167 -6.47 27.58 -16.49
CA SER A 167 -5.36 28.44 -16.14
C SER A 167 -5.14 28.51 -14.63
N PHE A 168 -3.92 28.79 -14.19
CA PHE A 168 -3.63 29.00 -12.77
C PHE A 168 -4.48 30.10 -12.16
N GLY A 169 -4.71 31.19 -12.87
CA GLY A 169 -5.52 32.33 -12.40
C GLY A 169 -6.97 31.93 -12.11
N GLU A 170 -7.59 31.15 -12.99
CA GLU A 170 -8.96 30.64 -12.80
C GLU A 170 -9.05 29.73 -11.57
N VAL A 171 -8.10 28.80 -11.45
CA VAL A 171 -8.05 27.87 -10.30
C VAL A 171 -7.82 28.63 -9.00
N ALA A 172 -6.87 29.57 -8.98
CA ALA A 172 -6.57 30.39 -7.81
C ALA A 172 -7.74 31.29 -7.40
N ALA A 173 -8.45 31.87 -8.37
CA ALA A 173 -9.64 32.67 -8.10
C ALA A 173 -10.79 31.84 -7.50
N SER A 174 -10.93 30.58 -7.91
CA SER A 174 -11.97 29.67 -7.44
C SER A 174 -11.66 29.00 -6.10
N LEU A 175 -10.41 28.58 -5.89
CA LEU A 175 -10.00 27.79 -4.72
C LEU A 175 -9.31 28.63 -3.63
N GLY A 176 -8.77 29.80 -3.98
CA GLY A 176 -7.89 30.58 -3.11
C GLY A 176 -6.45 30.07 -3.13
N LEU A 177 -5.58 30.79 -2.42
CA LEU A 177 -4.17 30.43 -2.22
C LEU A 177 -3.91 30.14 -0.74
N PRO A 178 -2.99 29.22 -0.38
CA PRO A 178 -2.13 28.42 -1.27
C PRO A 178 -2.88 27.27 -1.96
N LEU A 179 -2.43 26.89 -3.16
CA LEU A 179 -2.92 25.73 -3.90
C LEU A 179 -2.02 24.52 -3.64
N PHE A 180 -2.63 23.35 -3.52
CA PHE A 180 -1.93 22.07 -3.44
C PHE A 180 -2.21 21.24 -4.69
N VAL A 181 -1.16 20.96 -5.46
CA VAL A 181 -1.22 20.05 -6.60
C VAL A 181 -0.67 18.70 -6.15
N LYS A 182 -1.42 17.63 -6.42
CA LYS A 182 -1.07 16.27 -5.98
C LYS A 182 -1.36 15.28 -7.10
N PRO A 183 -0.53 14.25 -7.29
CA PRO A 183 -0.89 13.11 -8.14
C PRO A 183 -2.18 12.46 -7.64
N ALA A 184 -3.06 12.04 -8.56
CA ALA A 184 -4.31 11.38 -8.20
C ALA A 184 -4.05 10.04 -7.48
N ASN A 185 -3.07 9.26 -7.97
CA ASN A 185 -2.82 7.87 -7.58
C ASN A 185 -1.52 7.68 -6.79
N ALA A 186 -1.14 8.60 -5.91
CA ALA A 186 0.02 8.46 -5.04
C ALA A 186 -0.37 8.68 -3.57
N GLY A 187 0.21 7.88 -2.67
CA GLY A 187 0.05 8.01 -1.21
C GLY A 187 1.01 9.01 -0.57
N SER A 188 0.92 9.19 0.75
CA SER A 188 1.87 9.91 1.63
C SER A 188 2.37 11.27 1.12
N SER A 189 1.57 11.98 0.34
CA SER A 189 1.94 13.26 -0.28
C SER A 189 3.16 13.20 -1.22
N VAL A 190 3.51 12.01 -1.74
CA VAL A 190 4.54 11.88 -2.76
C VAL A 190 4.12 12.69 -4.00
N GLY A 191 5.02 13.55 -4.49
CA GLY A 191 4.75 14.45 -5.61
C GLY A 191 3.77 15.60 -5.32
N ALA A 192 3.39 15.83 -4.04
CA ALA A 192 2.56 16.98 -3.69
C ALA A 192 3.38 18.27 -3.70
N VAL A 193 2.87 19.31 -4.36
CA VAL A 193 3.49 20.63 -4.45
C VAL A 193 2.52 21.70 -3.94
N SER A 194 3.02 22.64 -3.14
CA SER A 194 2.28 23.81 -2.67
C SER A 194 2.65 25.03 -3.48
N TYR A 195 1.67 25.68 -4.07
CA TYR A 195 1.82 26.93 -4.85
C TYR A 195 1.19 28.09 -4.09
N THR A 196 2.01 29.06 -3.70
CA THR A 196 1.56 30.33 -3.11
C THR A 196 1.41 31.42 -4.19
N HIS A 197 2.16 31.31 -5.30
CA HIS A 197 2.16 32.20 -6.46
C HIS A 197 2.80 31.47 -7.64
N LEU A 198 2.54 31.92 -8.90
CA LEU A 198 3.35 31.53 -10.05
C LEU A 198 4.68 32.28 -10.01
N ARG A 199 5.79 31.58 -10.24
CA ARG A 199 7.08 32.21 -10.49
C ARG A 199 7.07 32.81 -11.91
N ALA A 200 7.87 33.88 -12.11
CA ALA A 200 7.86 34.66 -13.35
C ALA A 200 8.20 33.87 -14.64
N HIS A 201 8.71 32.65 -14.52
CA HIS A 201 9.05 31.75 -15.63
C HIS A 201 8.16 30.49 -15.71
N GLU A 202 7.23 30.31 -14.77
CA GLU A 202 6.28 29.19 -14.79
C GLU A 202 4.97 29.69 -15.39
N THR A 203 4.74 29.39 -16.67
CA THR A 203 3.46 29.69 -17.34
C THR A 203 2.44 28.60 -17.09
N GLU A 204 2.84 27.46 -16.50
CA GLU A 204 2.06 26.24 -16.38
C GLU A 204 2.34 25.52 -15.04
N LEU A 205 1.35 24.72 -14.58
CA LEU A 205 1.56 23.78 -13.48
C LEU A 205 2.40 22.61 -14.00
N HIS A 206 3.66 22.56 -13.64
CA HIS A 206 4.50 21.39 -13.91
C HIS A 206 4.17 20.27 -12.93
N LEU A 207 3.58 19.19 -13.44
CA LEU A 207 3.24 17.95 -12.73
C LEU A 207 4.28 16.87 -13.03
#